data_7f44965ecba79d99d0703237c01457dc
#
_entry.id   7f44965ecba79d99d0703237c01457dc
#
_cell.length_a   1.000
_cell.length_b   1.000
_cell.length_c   1.000
_cell.angle_alpha   90.00
_cell.angle_beta   90.00
_cell.angle_gamma   90.00
#
_symmetry.space_group_name_H-M   'P 1'
#
loop_
_entity.id
_entity.type
_entity.pdbx_description
1 polymer ?
#
loop_
_entity_poly.entity_id
_entity_poly.type
_entity_poly.pdbx_seq_one_letter_code
_entity_poly.pdbx_strand_id
1 'polypeptide(L)'
;MQLVPTSGGADAYRSVHNSDGYPTPEFLFIPENNVELGCAYIDILLNRYLNEISNVLTRQYLVIAAYNTGVSNVYKAYAPNGSKSRAIAQIQSMTPQDNYEYLIQNLPYEETIDYLKKVVDRSILYESWSEN
;
A
#
# COMPACT_ATOMS: atom_id res chain seq x y z
N MET A 1 -1.03 8.55 -9.02
CA MET A 1 -1.11 8.21 -7.59
C MET A 1 -2.20 9.03 -6.94
N GLN A 2 -3.02 8.41 -6.10
CA GLN A 2 -4.08 9.10 -5.37
C GLN A 2 -3.78 9.09 -3.88
N LEU A 3 -3.52 10.27 -3.32
CA LEU A 3 -3.26 10.42 -1.88
C LEU A 3 -4.43 11.14 -1.21
N VAL A 4 -4.83 10.62 -0.05
CA VAL A 4 -5.82 11.28 0.80
C VAL A 4 -5.08 12.29 1.68
N PRO A 5 -5.46 13.60 1.67
CA PRO A 5 -4.73 14.63 2.42
C PRO A 5 -4.58 14.36 3.92
N THR A 6 -5.56 13.71 4.54
CA THR A 6 -5.57 13.46 5.99
C THR A 6 -5.06 12.08 6.40
N SER A 7 -4.63 11.24 5.44
CA SER A 7 -4.07 9.91 5.72
C SER A 7 -2.71 9.75 5.06
N GLY A 8 -2.63 9.01 3.95
CA GLY A 8 -1.38 8.79 3.24
C GLY A 8 -0.68 10.06 2.81
N GLY A 9 -1.46 11.05 2.33
CA GLY A 9 -0.92 12.35 1.96
C GLY A 9 -0.32 13.10 3.15
N ALA A 10 -0.94 13.01 4.33
CA ALA A 10 -0.43 13.65 5.54
C ALA A 10 0.91 13.03 5.98
N ASP A 11 0.99 11.70 6.02
CA ASP A 11 2.23 10.99 6.38
C ASP A 11 3.37 11.35 5.43
N ALA A 12 3.11 11.33 4.12
CA ALA A 12 4.11 11.66 3.11
C ALA A 12 4.55 13.13 3.20
N TYR A 13 3.59 14.04 3.40
CA TYR A 13 3.87 15.47 3.51
C TYR A 13 4.77 15.76 4.70
N ARG A 14 4.46 15.19 5.86
CA ARG A 14 5.28 15.37 7.07
C ARG A 14 6.68 14.82 6.89
N SER A 15 6.81 13.69 6.21
CA SER A 15 8.11 13.06 5.95
C SER A 15 8.98 13.94 5.05
N VAL A 16 8.43 14.47 3.96
CA VAL A 16 9.17 15.27 2.98
C VAL A 16 9.45 16.68 3.50
N HIS A 17 8.46 17.32 4.11
CA HIS A 17 8.54 18.73 4.51
C HIS A 17 8.90 18.93 6.00
N ASN A 18 9.05 17.84 6.75
CA ASN A 18 9.42 17.87 8.17
C ASN A 18 8.52 18.82 8.98
N SER A 19 7.19 18.75 8.73
CA SER A 19 6.21 19.59 9.41
C SER A 19 5.01 18.75 9.85
N ASP A 20 4.23 19.27 10.80
CA ASP A 20 3.06 18.57 11.35
C ASP A 20 1.77 18.86 10.59
N GLY A 21 1.85 19.49 9.43
CA GLY A 21 0.70 19.86 8.63
C GLY A 21 0.16 18.74 7.74
N TYR A 22 -0.90 19.09 7.00
CA TYR A 22 -1.44 18.26 5.92
C TYR A 22 -1.23 18.98 4.60
N PRO A 23 -1.07 18.22 3.49
CA PRO A 23 -1.16 18.84 2.18
C PRO A 23 -2.61 19.28 1.93
N THR A 24 -2.78 20.39 1.24
CA THR A 24 -4.12 20.81 0.79
C THR A 24 -4.49 20.02 -0.46
N PRO A 25 -5.80 19.90 -0.80
CA PRO A 25 -6.19 19.30 -2.08
C PRO A 25 -5.53 20.01 -3.27
N GLU A 26 -5.41 21.33 -3.24
CA GLU A 26 -4.76 22.13 -4.27
C GLU A 26 -3.29 21.74 -4.44
N PHE A 27 -2.57 21.52 -3.33
CA PHE A 27 -1.18 21.05 -3.36
C PHE A 27 -1.08 19.71 -4.09
N LEU A 28 -1.99 18.77 -3.81
CA LEU A 28 -1.99 17.44 -4.41
C LEU A 28 -2.44 17.43 -5.87
N PHE A 29 -3.12 18.48 -6.35
CA PHE A 29 -3.47 18.62 -7.77
C PHE A 29 -2.28 18.95 -8.66
N ILE A 30 -1.17 19.44 -8.10
CA ILE A 30 0.05 19.70 -8.86
C ILE A 30 0.77 18.35 -9.06
N PRO A 31 0.96 17.86 -10.31
CA PRO A 31 1.50 16.53 -10.55
C PRO A 31 2.83 16.24 -9.86
N GLU A 32 3.76 17.19 -9.86
CA GLU A 32 5.05 17.02 -9.22
C GLU A 32 4.93 16.80 -7.71
N ASN A 33 4.05 17.52 -7.06
CA ASN A 33 3.78 17.37 -5.62
C ASN A 33 3.14 16.02 -5.32
N ASN A 34 2.19 15.60 -6.15
CA ASN A 34 1.51 14.31 -5.98
C ASN A 34 2.48 13.15 -6.13
N VAL A 35 3.34 13.17 -7.16
CA VAL A 35 4.34 12.12 -7.38
C VAL A 35 5.36 12.08 -6.24
N GLU A 36 5.86 13.23 -5.80
CA GLU A 36 6.82 13.32 -4.70
C GLU A 36 6.24 12.70 -3.42
N LEU A 37 5.02 13.09 -3.05
CA LEU A 37 4.36 12.56 -1.85
C LEU A 37 3.97 11.10 -2.03
N GLY A 38 3.58 10.68 -3.24
CA GLY A 38 3.25 9.30 -3.52
C GLY A 38 4.46 8.38 -3.32
N CYS A 39 5.61 8.78 -3.83
CA CYS A 39 6.86 8.03 -3.63
C CYS A 39 7.27 7.99 -2.16
N ALA A 40 7.15 9.12 -1.44
CA ALA A 40 7.43 9.18 -0.02
C ALA A 40 6.49 8.27 0.79
N TYR A 41 5.23 8.20 0.43
CA TYR A 41 4.25 7.33 1.09
C TYR A 41 4.57 5.85 0.86
N ILE A 42 4.96 5.47 -0.35
CA ILE A 42 5.39 4.09 -0.64
C ILE A 42 6.60 3.73 0.22
N ASP A 43 7.57 4.63 0.35
CA ASP A 43 8.74 4.43 1.20
C ASP A 43 8.35 4.23 2.67
N ILE A 44 7.40 5.03 3.17
CA ILE A 44 6.87 4.90 4.53
C ILE A 44 6.21 3.52 4.72
N LEU A 45 5.39 3.09 3.76
CA LEU A 45 4.72 1.79 3.82
C LEU A 45 5.74 0.66 3.87
N LEU A 46 6.77 0.71 3.02
CA LEU A 46 7.80 -0.31 2.97
C LEU A 46 8.64 -0.37 4.24
N ASN A 47 9.04 0.78 4.77
CA ASN A 47 10.07 0.86 5.80
C ASN A 47 9.55 1.09 7.22
N ARG A 48 8.31 1.52 7.38
CA ARG A 48 7.71 1.77 8.69
C ARG A 48 6.61 0.79 9.04
N TYR A 49 5.64 0.61 8.13
CA TYR A 49 4.43 -0.17 8.43
C TYR A 49 4.54 -1.64 8.02
N LEU A 50 5.28 -1.95 6.96
CA LEU A 50 5.35 -3.30 6.39
C LEU A 50 6.76 -3.89 6.43
N ASN A 51 7.67 -3.29 7.17
CA ASN A 51 9.07 -3.72 7.26
C ASN A 51 9.25 -5.11 7.87
N GLU A 52 8.27 -5.58 8.66
CA GLU A 52 8.32 -6.90 9.28
C GLU A 52 7.95 -8.03 8.33
N ILE A 53 7.38 -7.72 7.16
CA ILE A 53 7.05 -8.71 6.15
C ILE A 53 8.32 -9.04 5.37
N SER A 54 8.83 -10.25 5.55
CA SER A 54 10.14 -10.64 4.99
C SER A 54 10.09 -10.97 3.50
N ASN A 55 8.99 -11.54 2.98
CA ASN A 55 8.86 -11.86 1.57
C ASN A 55 8.61 -10.60 0.73
N VAL A 56 9.48 -10.35 -0.24
CA VAL A 56 9.44 -9.12 -1.06
C VAL A 56 8.16 -9.04 -1.89
N LEU A 57 7.74 -10.12 -2.52
CA LEU A 57 6.54 -10.13 -3.36
C LEU A 57 5.28 -9.93 -2.52
N THR A 58 5.18 -10.61 -1.38
CA THR A 58 4.08 -10.41 -0.43
C THR A 58 4.03 -8.96 0.02
N ARG A 59 5.17 -8.37 0.37
CA ARG A 59 5.26 -6.97 0.78
C ARG A 59 4.75 -6.04 -0.31
N GLN A 60 5.09 -6.31 -1.57
CA GLN A 60 4.63 -5.52 -2.70
C GLN A 60 3.10 -5.56 -2.83
N TYR A 61 2.49 -6.72 -2.71
CA TYR A 61 1.02 -6.82 -2.75
C TYR A 61 0.36 -6.02 -1.63
N LEU A 62 0.92 -6.10 -0.43
CA LEU A 62 0.40 -5.35 0.72
C LEU A 62 0.57 -3.85 0.55
N VAL A 63 1.70 -3.40 0.00
CA VAL A 63 1.93 -1.98 -0.29
C VAL A 63 0.91 -1.45 -1.29
N ILE A 64 0.65 -2.20 -2.36
CA ILE A 64 -0.34 -1.80 -3.37
C ILE A 64 -1.72 -1.62 -2.73
N ALA A 65 -2.16 -2.60 -1.95
CA ALA A 65 -3.44 -2.52 -1.26
C ALA A 65 -3.46 -1.37 -0.24
N ALA A 66 -2.41 -1.24 0.57
CA ALA A 66 -2.30 -0.20 1.58
C ALA A 66 -2.24 1.20 0.99
N TYR A 67 -1.63 1.36 -0.17
CA TYR A 67 -1.60 2.63 -0.88
C TYR A 67 -3.02 3.12 -1.22
N ASN A 68 -3.89 2.20 -1.62
CA ASN A 68 -5.26 2.54 -1.99
C ASN A 68 -6.18 2.73 -0.77
N THR A 69 -6.09 1.84 0.22
CA THR A 69 -7.06 1.80 1.32
C THR A 69 -6.50 2.15 2.70
N GLY A 70 -5.18 2.22 2.84
CA GLY A 70 -4.52 2.41 4.13
C GLY A 70 -4.09 1.10 4.76
N VAL A 71 -2.95 1.12 5.47
CA VAL A 71 -2.36 -0.07 6.09
C VAL A 71 -3.26 -0.69 7.15
N SER A 72 -4.02 0.14 7.87
CA SER A 72 -4.94 -0.33 8.92
C SER A 72 -6.01 -1.25 8.35
N ASN A 73 -6.60 -0.90 7.21
CA ASN A 73 -7.60 -1.73 6.54
C ASN A 73 -7.01 -3.04 6.02
N VAL A 74 -5.76 -3.00 5.56
CA VAL A 74 -5.06 -4.21 5.14
C VAL A 74 -4.88 -5.16 6.32
N TYR A 75 -4.38 -4.68 7.44
CA TYR A 75 -4.22 -5.52 8.64
C TYR A 75 -5.56 -6.05 9.17
N LYS A 76 -6.62 -5.25 9.12
CA LYS A 76 -7.96 -5.69 9.53
C LYS A 76 -8.51 -6.81 8.67
N ALA A 77 -8.14 -6.87 7.39
CA ALA A 77 -8.54 -7.97 6.51
C ALA A 77 -8.00 -9.30 7.02
N TYR A 78 -6.81 -9.31 7.65
CA TYR A 78 -6.22 -10.52 8.21
C TYR A 78 -6.64 -10.78 9.66
N ALA A 79 -6.81 -9.73 10.44
CA ALA A 79 -7.14 -9.86 11.86
C ALA A 79 -8.15 -8.79 12.28
N PRO A 80 -9.47 -8.98 11.99
CA PRO A 80 -10.49 -7.95 12.24
C PRO A 80 -10.58 -7.51 13.69
N ASN A 81 -10.38 -8.43 14.62
CA ASN A 81 -10.46 -8.18 16.06
C ASN A 81 -9.10 -8.35 16.75
N GLY A 82 -8.04 -8.52 15.95
CA GLY A 82 -6.73 -8.83 16.45
C GLY A 82 -5.76 -7.66 16.40
N SER A 83 -4.58 -7.94 16.85
CA SER A 83 -3.48 -6.98 16.80
C SER A 83 -2.75 -7.05 15.46
N LYS A 84 -1.94 -6.04 15.19
CA LYS A 84 -1.00 -6.03 14.09
C LYS A 84 -0.12 -7.29 14.09
N SER A 85 0.30 -7.76 15.28
CA SER A 85 1.14 -8.96 15.41
C SER A 85 0.46 -10.21 14.85
N ARG A 86 -0.83 -10.38 15.07
CA ARG A 86 -1.60 -11.52 14.53
C ARG A 86 -1.71 -11.44 13.01
N ALA A 87 -1.97 -10.24 12.49
CA ALA A 87 -2.02 -10.04 11.05
C ALA A 87 -0.69 -10.39 10.39
N ILE A 88 0.42 -9.90 10.92
CA ILE A 88 1.75 -10.18 10.41
C ILE A 88 2.08 -11.67 10.47
N ALA A 89 1.76 -12.34 11.59
CA ALA A 89 1.98 -13.77 11.72
C ALA A 89 1.22 -14.57 10.66
N GLN A 90 -0.04 -14.22 10.40
CA GLN A 90 -0.85 -14.86 9.38
C GLN A 90 -0.28 -14.63 7.97
N ILE A 91 0.09 -13.39 7.67
CA ILE A 91 0.69 -13.02 6.38
C ILE A 91 1.95 -13.85 6.14
N GLN A 92 2.84 -13.94 7.12
CA GLN A 92 4.10 -14.63 6.97
C GLN A 92 3.97 -16.15 6.93
N SER A 93 2.84 -16.70 7.38
CA SER A 93 2.55 -18.13 7.31
C SER A 93 2.10 -18.60 5.92
N MET A 94 1.78 -17.69 5.01
CA MET A 94 1.24 -17.99 3.68
C MET A 94 2.23 -17.62 2.59
N THR A 95 2.09 -18.30 1.44
CA THR A 95 2.87 -17.95 0.24
C THR A 95 2.41 -16.59 -0.32
N PRO A 96 3.24 -15.94 -1.19
CA PRO A 96 2.78 -14.73 -1.86
C PRO A 96 1.49 -14.92 -2.64
N GLN A 97 1.33 -16.03 -3.34
CA GLN A 97 0.13 -16.34 -4.10
C GLN A 97 -1.09 -16.47 -3.18
N ASP A 98 -0.95 -17.16 -2.05
CA ASP A 98 -2.03 -17.31 -1.07
C ASP A 98 -2.41 -15.95 -0.46
N ASN A 99 -1.43 -15.10 -0.20
CA ASN A 99 -1.69 -13.74 0.30
C ASN A 99 -2.46 -12.91 -0.74
N TYR A 100 -2.08 -13.00 -2.01
CA TYR A 100 -2.79 -12.29 -3.08
C TYR A 100 -4.26 -12.71 -3.14
N GLU A 101 -4.51 -14.02 -3.15
CA GLU A 101 -5.86 -14.55 -3.18
C GLU A 101 -6.65 -14.18 -1.93
N TYR A 102 -6.00 -14.20 -0.77
CA TYR A 102 -6.63 -13.79 0.50
C TYR A 102 -7.06 -12.32 0.46
N LEU A 103 -6.19 -11.44 -0.02
CA LEU A 103 -6.51 -10.02 -0.15
C LEU A 103 -7.70 -9.78 -1.08
N ILE A 104 -7.74 -10.46 -2.22
CA ILE A 104 -8.86 -10.34 -3.16
C ILE A 104 -10.18 -10.76 -2.52
N GLN A 105 -10.17 -11.76 -1.64
CA GLN A 105 -11.38 -12.27 -1.00
C GLN A 105 -11.79 -11.48 0.25
N ASN A 106 -10.84 -10.81 0.91
CA ASN A 106 -11.08 -10.27 2.26
C ASN A 106 -10.90 -8.76 2.41
N LEU A 107 -10.36 -8.06 1.43
CA LEU A 107 -10.28 -6.60 1.50
C LEU A 107 -11.69 -6.01 1.56
N PRO A 108 -11.90 -4.95 2.40
CA PRO A 108 -13.25 -4.44 2.66
C PRO A 108 -13.88 -3.67 1.50
N TYR A 109 -13.09 -3.21 0.54
CA TYR A 109 -13.56 -2.37 -0.55
C TYR A 109 -13.27 -2.99 -1.90
N GLU A 110 -14.28 -3.11 -2.74
CA GLU A 110 -14.15 -3.63 -4.10
C GLU A 110 -13.20 -2.77 -4.94
N GLU A 111 -13.20 -1.46 -4.74
CA GLU A 111 -12.27 -0.55 -5.41
C GLU A 111 -10.82 -0.94 -5.16
N THR A 112 -10.48 -1.29 -3.92
CA THR A 112 -9.12 -1.73 -3.55
C THR A 112 -8.76 -3.05 -4.21
N ILE A 113 -9.71 -3.98 -4.25
CA ILE A 113 -9.53 -5.28 -4.90
C ILE A 113 -9.23 -5.10 -6.39
N ASP A 114 -10.02 -4.27 -7.07
CA ASP A 114 -9.84 -3.98 -8.49
C ASP A 114 -8.50 -3.28 -8.74
N TYR A 115 -8.12 -2.36 -7.87
CA TYR A 115 -6.85 -1.65 -7.95
C TYR A 115 -5.67 -2.63 -7.83
N LEU A 116 -5.71 -3.52 -6.86
CA LEU A 116 -4.67 -4.53 -6.66
C LEU A 116 -4.52 -5.42 -7.90
N LYS A 117 -5.64 -5.92 -8.44
CA LYS A 117 -5.64 -6.75 -9.65
C LYS A 117 -5.01 -6.01 -10.83
N LYS A 118 -5.41 -4.77 -11.06
CA LYS A 118 -4.90 -3.98 -12.18
C LYS A 118 -3.41 -3.72 -12.09
N VAL A 119 -2.91 -3.38 -10.90
CA VAL A 119 -1.50 -3.09 -10.72
C VAL A 119 -0.66 -4.36 -10.90
N VAL A 120 -1.12 -5.49 -10.37
CA VAL A 120 -0.41 -6.77 -10.53
C VAL A 120 -0.38 -7.20 -11.99
N ASP A 121 -1.50 -7.08 -12.71
CA ASP A 121 -1.57 -7.43 -14.14
C ASP A 121 -0.62 -6.56 -14.96
N ARG A 122 -0.56 -5.27 -14.69
CA ARG A 122 0.37 -4.36 -15.38
C ARG A 122 1.82 -4.67 -15.06
N SER A 123 2.12 -5.05 -13.83
CA SER A 123 3.46 -5.44 -13.42
C SER A 123 3.95 -6.65 -14.22
N ILE A 124 3.11 -7.65 -14.42
CA ILE A 124 3.42 -8.82 -15.24
C ILE A 124 3.73 -8.42 -16.68
N LEU A 125 2.95 -7.49 -17.25
CA LEU A 125 3.19 -6.99 -18.62
C LEU A 125 4.55 -6.29 -18.74
N TYR A 126 4.92 -5.47 -17.76
CA TYR A 126 6.22 -4.79 -17.75
C TYR A 126 7.39 -5.77 -17.63
N GLU A 127 7.26 -6.79 -16.81
CA GLU A 127 8.28 -7.85 -16.72
C GLU A 127 8.46 -8.56 -18.05
N SER A 128 7.36 -8.89 -18.73
CA SER A 128 7.37 -9.51 -20.06
C SER A 128 8.09 -8.64 -21.08
N TRP A 129 7.89 -7.32 -21.03
CA TRP A 129 8.56 -6.39 -21.95
C TRP A 129 10.04 -6.23 -21.65
N SER A 130 10.44 -6.26 -20.39
CA SER A 130 11.84 -6.08 -19.99
C SER A 130 12.71 -7.30 -20.30
N GLU A 131 12.13 -8.47 -20.47
CA GLU A 131 12.83 -9.71 -20.81
C GLU A 131 13.12 -9.84 -22.31
N ASN A 132 12.52 -9.00 -23.12
CA ASN A 132 12.71 -8.95 -24.57
C ASN A 132 13.66 -7.79 -24.94
#